data_8cdb2ad2512fd48ef053262cd888fde0
#
_entry.id   8cdb2ad2512fd48ef053262cd888fde0
#
_cell.length_a   1.000
_cell.length_b   1.000
_cell.length_c   1.000
_cell.angle_alpha   90.00
_cell.angle_beta   90.00
_cell.angle_gamma   90.00
#
_symmetry.space_group_name_H-M   'P 1'
#
loop_
_entity.id
_entity.type
_entity.pdbx_description
1 polymer ?
#
loop_
_entity_poly.entity_id
_entity_poly.type
_entity_poly.pdbx_seq_one_letter_code
_entity_poly.pdbx_strand_id
1 'polypeptide(L)'
;MEDDSAPLIGIVGPCGSGKSTLVAGLTKHGYRCRHIAQEHSYVKHMWRVITNPDILIFLQCSFENSTSRRKLNWLPADYEEQLRRLSHAREHADLIIDTNLINSDEVLAQVLDHLRSTASKVLTVL
;
A
#
# COMPACT_ATOMS: atom_id res chain seq x y z
N MET A 1 11.75 7.66 -18.55
CA MET A 1 12.16 8.60 -17.50
C MET A 1 10.96 8.98 -16.66
N GLU A 2 11.09 8.89 -15.34
CA GLU A 2 10.00 9.27 -14.44
C GLU A 2 9.75 10.78 -14.51
N ASP A 3 8.49 11.15 -14.48
CA ASP A 3 8.08 12.56 -14.37
C ASP A 3 8.06 12.92 -12.88
N ASP A 4 9.05 13.70 -12.43
CA ASP A 4 9.18 14.09 -11.02
C ASP A 4 8.01 14.95 -10.53
N SER A 5 7.21 15.52 -11.44
CA SER A 5 6.01 16.26 -11.07
C SER A 5 4.81 15.35 -10.79
N ALA A 6 4.86 14.10 -11.24
CA ALA A 6 3.78 13.15 -11.01
C ALA A 6 3.72 12.75 -9.52
N PRO A 7 2.50 12.52 -8.97
CA PRO A 7 2.38 12.09 -7.58
C PRO A 7 3.13 10.79 -7.32
N LEU A 8 3.80 10.72 -6.17
CA LEU A 8 4.45 9.50 -5.71
C LEU A 8 3.47 8.73 -4.84
N ILE A 9 3.21 7.49 -5.22
CA ILE A 9 2.29 6.60 -4.51
C ILE A 9 3.10 5.65 -3.65
N GLY A 10 2.83 5.63 -2.35
CA GLY A 10 3.44 4.70 -1.42
C GLY A 10 2.47 3.58 -1.06
N ILE A 11 2.96 2.35 -1.03
CA ILE A 11 2.18 1.16 -0.69
C ILE A 11 2.72 0.56 0.60
N VAL A 12 1.89 0.44 1.62
CA VAL A 12 2.21 -0.17 2.91
C VAL A 12 1.23 -1.28 3.25
N GLY A 13 1.62 -2.15 4.16
CA GLY A 13 0.77 -3.25 4.62
C GLY A 13 1.61 -4.37 5.22
N PRO A 14 0.98 -5.34 5.88
CA PRO A 14 1.71 -6.48 6.45
C PRO A 14 2.29 -7.38 5.36
N CYS A 15 3.23 -8.24 5.74
CA CYS A 15 3.79 -9.24 4.83
C CYS A 15 2.67 -10.07 4.21
N GLY A 16 2.76 -10.35 2.92
CA GLY A 16 1.75 -11.14 2.22
C GLY A 16 0.49 -10.38 1.82
N SER A 17 0.43 -9.07 2.02
CA SER A 17 -0.74 -8.27 1.64
C SER A 17 -0.83 -7.98 0.14
N GLY A 18 0.25 -8.22 -0.62
CA GLY A 18 0.25 -8.01 -2.08
C GLY A 18 0.90 -6.71 -2.54
N LYS A 19 1.72 -6.09 -1.70
CA LYS A 19 2.35 -4.79 -2.00
C LYS A 19 3.15 -4.80 -3.30
N SER A 20 4.05 -5.76 -3.46
CA SER A 20 4.93 -5.84 -4.64
C SER A 20 4.14 -6.05 -5.93
N THR A 21 3.09 -6.85 -5.87
CA THR A 21 2.22 -7.11 -7.01
C THR A 21 1.49 -5.84 -7.44
N LEU A 22 0.99 -5.07 -6.46
CA LEU A 22 0.31 -3.81 -6.74
C LEU A 22 1.27 -2.79 -7.34
N VAL A 23 2.49 -2.67 -6.78
CA VAL A 23 3.51 -1.77 -7.32
C VAL A 23 3.81 -2.10 -8.78
N ALA A 24 3.98 -3.40 -9.10
CA ALA A 24 4.24 -3.81 -10.48
C ALA A 24 3.10 -3.43 -11.41
N GLY A 25 1.85 -3.64 -10.98
CA GLY A 25 0.68 -3.30 -11.77
C GLY A 25 0.54 -1.80 -12.01
N LEU A 26 0.73 -0.99 -10.99
CA LEU A 26 0.65 0.47 -11.10
C LEU A 26 1.77 1.02 -11.98
N THR A 27 2.97 0.46 -11.87
CA THR A 27 4.11 0.87 -12.70
C THR A 27 3.81 0.63 -14.18
N LYS A 28 3.19 -0.49 -14.51
CA LYS A 28 2.78 -0.79 -15.90
C LYS A 28 1.79 0.22 -16.44
N HIS A 29 0.99 0.83 -15.56
CA HIS A 29 0.02 1.85 -15.93
C HIS A 29 0.59 3.26 -15.90
N GLY A 30 1.91 3.40 -15.74
CA GLY A 30 2.60 4.68 -15.79
C GLY A 30 2.64 5.47 -14.50
N TYR A 31 2.24 4.89 -13.38
CA TYR A 31 2.28 5.57 -12.09
C TYR A 31 3.65 5.44 -11.42
N ARG A 32 4.06 6.51 -10.72
CA ARG A 32 5.23 6.51 -9.84
C ARG A 32 4.80 5.90 -8.51
N CYS A 33 5.36 4.76 -8.14
CA CYS A 33 4.99 4.13 -6.88
C CYS A 33 6.18 3.41 -6.26
N ARG A 34 6.11 3.24 -4.93
CA ARG A 34 7.13 2.56 -4.15
C ARG A 34 6.51 1.63 -3.13
N HIS A 35 7.11 0.46 -3.00
CA HIS A 35 6.86 -0.45 -1.89
C HIS A 35 7.59 0.09 -0.66
N ILE A 36 6.85 0.33 0.42
CA ILE A 36 7.41 0.85 1.66
C ILE A 36 7.37 -0.25 2.72
N ALA A 37 8.53 -0.66 3.20
CA ALA A 37 8.66 -1.77 4.17
C ALA A 37 8.45 -1.28 5.61
N GLN A 38 7.39 -0.51 5.86
CA GLN A 38 7.08 0.05 7.17
C GLN A 38 6.84 -1.05 8.22
N GLU A 39 6.36 -2.21 7.81
CA GLU A 39 6.10 -3.35 8.72
C GLU A 39 7.38 -3.87 9.38
N HIS A 40 8.55 -3.52 8.85
CA HIS A 40 9.85 -3.91 9.41
C HIS A 40 10.55 -2.78 10.14
N SER A 41 9.92 -1.61 10.26
CA SER A 41 10.53 -0.46 10.91
C SER A 41 10.00 -0.28 12.33
N TYR A 42 10.92 -0.03 13.27
CA TYR A 42 10.57 0.33 14.65
C TYR A 42 10.07 1.78 14.76
N VAL A 43 10.42 2.62 13.78
CA VAL A 43 9.98 4.02 13.75
C VAL A 43 8.68 4.10 12.97
N LYS A 44 7.57 4.38 13.66
CA LYS A 44 6.23 4.29 13.08
C LYS A 44 5.98 5.26 11.92
N HIS A 45 6.68 6.37 11.86
CA HIS A 45 6.55 7.35 10.78
C HIS A 45 7.68 7.29 9.75
N MET A 46 8.43 6.19 9.72
CA MET A 46 9.58 6.05 8.80
C MET A 46 9.14 6.15 7.33
N TRP A 47 7.93 5.70 7.00
CA TRP A 47 7.36 5.82 5.66
C TRP A 47 7.36 7.27 5.17
N ARG A 48 7.10 8.22 6.08
CA ARG A 48 7.10 9.64 5.77
C ARG A 48 8.53 10.17 5.65
N VAL A 49 9.42 9.75 6.53
CA VAL A 49 10.81 10.23 6.56
C VAL A 49 11.58 9.81 5.31
N ILE A 50 11.49 8.54 4.93
CA ILE A 50 12.28 8.00 3.81
C ILE A 50 11.62 8.26 2.47
N THR A 51 10.33 8.01 2.36
CA THR A 51 9.61 8.05 1.08
C THR A 51 8.79 9.31 0.90
N ASN A 52 8.09 9.73 1.95
CA ASN A 52 7.20 10.88 1.94
C ASN A 52 6.27 10.88 0.71
N PRO A 53 5.42 9.87 0.55
CA PRO A 53 4.57 9.77 -0.63
C PRO A 53 3.49 10.85 -0.65
N ASP A 54 3.04 11.20 -1.85
CA ASP A 54 1.91 12.12 -2.03
C ASP A 54 0.59 11.41 -1.77
N ILE A 55 0.53 10.12 -2.09
CA ILE A 55 -0.64 9.27 -1.88
C ILE A 55 -0.17 8.02 -1.16
N LEU A 56 -0.81 7.70 -0.04
CA LEU A 56 -0.47 6.51 0.75
C LEU A 56 -1.63 5.50 0.69
N ILE A 57 -1.33 4.29 0.25
CA ILE A 57 -2.29 3.19 0.14
C ILE A 57 -1.90 2.11 1.13
N PHE A 58 -2.84 1.70 1.96
CA PHE A 58 -2.68 0.63 2.93
C PHE A 58 -3.42 -0.62 2.45
N LEU A 59 -2.70 -1.73 2.32
CA LEU A 59 -3.30 -3.02 2.00
C LEU A 59 -3.50 -3.82 3.28
N GLN A 60 -4.75 -4.09 3.61
CA GLN A 60 -5.13 -4.84 4.81
C GLN A 60 -5.28 -6.32 4.48
N CYS A 61 -4.67 -7.16 5.29
CA CYS A 61 -4.67 -8.61 5.08
C CYS A 61 -4.66 -9.30 6.43
N SER A 62 -5.49 -10.34 6.60
CA SER A 62 -5.54 -11.10 7.85
C SER A 62 -4.27 -11.93 8.05
N PHE A 63 -4.04 -12.36 9.29
CA PHE A 63 -2.93 -13.26 9.62
C PHE A 63 -2.99 -14.54 8.79
N GLU A 64 -4.17 -15.14 8.68
CA GLU A 64 -4.37 -16.39 7.94
C GLU A 64 -4.03 -16.25 6.46
N ASN A 65 -4.53 -15.19 5.82
CA ASN A 65 -4.28 -14.97 4.40
C ASN A 65 -2.82 -14.56 4.14
N SER A 66 -2.26 -13.73 5.00
CA SER A 66 -0.86 -13.32 4.93
C SER A 66 0.06 -14.53 5.00
N THR A 67 -0.16 -15.40 5.98
CA THR A 67 0.61 -16.62 6.20
C THR A 67 0.49 -17.59 5.02
N SER A 68 -0.72 -17.78 4.53
CA SER A 68 -1.01 -18.67 3.40
C SER A 68 -0.33 -18.21 2.12
N ARG A 69 -0.43 -16.91 1.79
CA ARG A 69 0.11 -16.35 0.55
C ARG A 69 1.63 -16.42 0.47
N ARG A 70 2.31 -16.21 1.61
CA ARG A 70 3.77 -16.18 1.67
C ARG A 70 4.37 -17.46 2.19
N LYS A 71 3.53 -18.42 2.63
CA LYS A 71 3.98 -19.65 3.31
C LYS A 71 4.91 -19.32 4.48
N LEU A 72 4.53 -18.29 5.23
CA LEU A 72 5.32 -17.80 6.37
C LEU A 72 5.20 -18.76 7.53
N ASN A 73 6.31 -18.99 8.21
CA ASN A 73 6.36 -19.79 9.43
C ASN A 73 6.50 -18.84 10.63
N TRP A 74 5.48 -18.01 10.85
CA TRP A 74 5.49 -17.02 11.92
C TRP A 74 4.27 -17.18 12.82
N LEU A 75 4.33 -16.53 14.00
CA LEU A 75 3.28 -16.60 15.00
C LEU A 75 2.33 -15.39 14.87
N PRO A 76 1.10 -15.51 15.40
CA PRO A 76 0.20 -14.35 15.46
C PRO A 76 0.82 -13.13 16.12
N ALA A 77 1.70 -13.31 17.12
CA ALA A 77 2.39 -12.20 17.77
C ALA A 77 3.28 -11.41 16.81
N ASP A 78 3.89 -12.09 15.84
CA ASP A 78 4.71 -11.43 14.81
C ASP A 78 3.85 -10.56 13.91
N TYR A 79 2.68 -11.04 13.53
CA TYR A 79 1.71 -10.29 12.73
C TYR A 79 1.22 -9.06 13.50
N GLU A 80 0.87 -9.23 14.77
CA GLU A 80 0.40 -8.13 15.62
C GLU A 80 1.48 -7.05 15.77
N GLU A 81 2.75 -7.46 15.87
CA GLU A 81 3.86 -6.50 15.92
C GLU A 81 3.95 -5.70 14.63
N GLN A 82 3.77 -6.33 13.48
CA GLN A 82 3.73 -5.60 12.21
C GLN A 82 2.59 -4.59 12.17
N LEU A 83 1.42 -4.96 12.67
CA LEU A 83 0.28 -4.03 12.73
C LEU A 83 0.60 -2.82 13.62
N ARG A 84 1.31 -3.02 14.73
CA ARG A 84 1.73 -1.90 15.58
C ARG A 84 2.67 -0.96 14.83
N ARG A 85 3.62 -1.50 14.09
CA ARG A 85 4.57 -0.70 13.28
C ARG A 85 3.88 0.03 12.14
N LEU A 86 2.76 -0.48 11.68
CA LEU A 86 1.98 0.09 10.57
C LEU A 86 0.91 1.07 11.03
N SER A 87 0.66 1.21 12.35
CA SER A 87 -0.48 1.98 12.87
C SER A 87 -0.49 3.43 12.40
N HIS A 88 0.64 4.11 12.43
CA HIS A 88 0.75 5.51 12.00
C HIS A 88 0.44 5.65 10.51
N ALA A 89 1.02 4.78 9.68
CA ALA A 89 0.77 4.78 8.24
C ALA A 89 -0.72 4.52 7.95
N ARG A 90 -1.34 3.58 8.67
CA ARG A 90 -2.75 3.27 8.49
C ARG A 90 -3.64 4.46 8.81
N GLU A 91 -3.34 5.19 9.88
CA GLU A 91 -4.08 6.38 10.26
C GLU A 91 -3.99 7.50 9.22
N HIS A 92 -2.90 7.55 8.46
CA HIS A 92 -2.65 8.58 7.45
C HIS A 92 -2.89 8.10 6.02
N ALA A 93 -3.35 6.86 5.84
CA ALA A 93 -3.59 6.32 4.51
C ALA A 93 -4.73 7.04 3.80
N ASP A 94 -4.53 7.36 2.55
CA ASP A 94 -5.55 7.96 1.69
C ASP A 94 -6.56 6.92 1.21
N LEU A 95 -6.13 5.67 1.11
CA LEU A 95 -6.96 4.55 0.68
C LEU A 95 -6.57 3.30 1.45
N ILE A 96 -7.55 2.60 2.01
CA ILE A 96 -7.35 1.31 2.66
C ILE A 96 -8.12 0.27 1.87
N ILE A 97 -7.42 -0.79 1.42
CA ILE A 97 -8.05 -1.88 0.68
C ILE A 97 -7.89 -3.18 1.45
N ASP A 98 -9.01 -3.85 1.72
CA ASP A 98 -9.03 -5.17 2.31
C ASP A 98 -8.81 -6.20 1.20
N THR A 99 -7.68 -6.90 1.25
CA THR A 99 -7.31 -7.86 0.21
C THR A 99 -7.71 -9.29 0.53
N ASN A 100 -8.48 -9.52 1.62
CA ASN A 100 -8.84 -10.86 2.05
C ASN A 100 -9.74 -11.59 1.06
N LEU A 101 -10.68 -10.88 0.45
CA LEU A 101 -11.73 -11.48 -0.39
C LEU A 101 -11.58 -11.14 -1.87
N ILE A 102 -10.52 -10.46 -2.27
CA ILE A 102 -10.32 -10.06 -3.66
C ILE A 102 -8.93 -10.47 -4.14
N ASN A 103 -8.82 -10.69 -5.46
CA ASN A 103 -7.54 -11.07 -6.06
C ASN A 103 -6.72 -9.82 -6.45
N SER A 104 -5.49 -10.05 -6.92
CA SER A 104 -4.58 -8.96 -7.26
C SER A 104 -5.10 -8.07 -8.39
N ASP A 105 -5.82 -8.62 -9.36
CA ASP A 105 -6.40 -7.84 -10.46
C ASP A 105 -7.50 -6.92 -9.94
N GLU A 106 -8.31 -7.40 -9.01
CA GLU A 106 -9.37 -6.60 -8.39
C GLU A 106 -8.78 -5.49 -7.51
N VAL A 107 -7.71 -5.77 -6.78
CA VAL A 107 -6.99 -4.74 -6.00
C VAL A 107 -6.50 -3.63 -6.92
N LEU A 108 -5.83 -4.02 -8.01
CA LEU A 108 -5.33 -3.04 -8.99
C LEU A 108 -6.47 -2.22 -9.58
N ALA A 109 -7.57 -2.85 -9.94
CA ALA A 109 -8.73 -2.15 -10.51
C ALA A 109 -9.30 -1.11 -9.53
N GLN A 110 -9.42 -1.45 -8.25
CA GLN A 110 -9.90 -0.53 -7.23
C GLN A 110 -8.97 0.67 -7.05
N VAL A 111 -7.66 0.42 -7.04
CA VAL A 111 -6.68 1.50 -6.91
C VAL A 111 -6.72 2.42 -8.12
N LEU A 112 -6.74 1.86 -9.32
CA LEU A 112 -6.81 2.66 -10.55
C LEU A 112 -8.06 3.52 -10.58
N ASP A 113 -9.20 2.96 -10.18
CA ASP A 113 -10.46 3.69 -10.11
C ASP A 113 -10.36 4.88 -9.13
N HIS A 114 -9.79 4.65 -7.96
CA HIS A 114 -9.59 5.70 -6.97
C HIS A 114 -8.67 6.82 -7.49
N LEU A 115 -7.56 6.45 -8.12
CA LEU A 115 -6.61 7.43 -8.65
C LEU A 115 -7.23 8.26 -9.78
N ARG A 116 -7.98 7.64 -10.66
CA ARG A 116 -8.68 8.34 -11.75
C ARG A 116 -9.76 9.27 -11.22
N SER A 117 -10.50 8.85 -10.22
CA SER A 117 -11.53 9.65 -9.57
C SER A 117 -10.93 10.88 -8.90
N THR A 118 -9.81 10.71 -8.20
CA THR A 118 -9.10 11.82 -7.54
C THR A 118 -8.58 12.82 -8.56
N ALA A 119 -7.98 12.35 -9.66
CA ALA A 119 -7.51 13.21 -10.73
C ALA A 119 -8.64 14.02 -11.37
N SER A 120 -9.80 13.36 -11.62
CA SER A 120 -10.98 14.03 -12.17
C SER A 120 -11.49 15.13 -11.25
N LYS A 121 -11.51 14.91 -9.93
CA LYS A 121 -11.94 15.92 -8.96
C LYS A 121 -11.02 17.13 -8.96
N VAL A 122 -9.71 16.90 -9.05
CA VAL A 122 -8.73 18.00 -9.12
C VAL A 122 -8.95 18.82 -10.38
N LEU A 123 -9.15 18.18 -11.53
CA LEU A 123 -9.41 18.86 -12.79
C LEU A 123 -10.71 19.66 -12.75
N THR A 124 -11.72 19.16 -12.07
CA THR A 124 -13.02 19.85 -11.93
C THR A 124 -12.91 21.12 -11.10
N VAL A 125 -12.05 21.11 -10.07
CA VAL A 125 -11.84 22.26 -9.19
C VAL A 125 -11.06 23.37 -9.90
N LEU A 126 -10.20 23.00 -10.81
CA LEU A 126 -9.40 23.96 -11.56
C LEU A 126 -10.19 24.58 -12.69
#